data_3adc9835d1aa78b4aff577c45e722644
#
_entry.id   3adc9835d1aa78b4aff577c45e722644
#
_cell.length_a   1.000
_cell.length_b   1.000
_cell.length_c   1.000
_cell.angle_alpha   90.00
_cell.angle_beta   90.00
_cell.angle_gamma   90.00
#
_symmetry.space_group_name_H-M   'P 1'
#
loop_
_entity.id
_entity.type
_entity.pdbx_description
1 polymer ?
#
loop_
_entity_poly.entity_id
_entity_poly.type
_entity_poly.pdbx_seq_one_letter_code
_entity_poly.pdbx_strand_id
1 'polypeptide(L)'
;MKRRFALLSALLALMLGGCYVPSPKPGKTETLSQQVGLADAKSVSASITIGVGKLKLAGGADSLLDARFEYNIPDWKPSVSYSVADSQGRLIVEQPSRVVGATWPGNVRYDWNLKLSPRVPLELEVNMGVGKSEVDLRGLDIRRLNLEAGVGEGSVDLSGQRASDLDATIKAGVGKLTLILPSDVGVRVRVQGGLGHVNAGGLKAQDDAWVNESWGKAKVSLRVDVEAGIGEVEMRAVGPTASGSI
;
A
#
# COMPACT_ATOMS: atom_id res chain seq x y z
N MET A 1 19.07 -16.18 -64.50
CA MET A 1 18.66 -15.28 -63.42
C MET A 1 17.50 -15.86 -62.54
N LYS A 2 17.67 -17.08 -61.95
CA LYS A 2 16.60 -17.72 -61.10
C LYS A 2 17.13 -18.43 -59.83
N ARG A 3 18.28 -18.02 -59.28
CA ARG A 3 18.86 -18.72 -58.09
C ARG A 3 19.21 -17.81 -56.89
N ARG A 4 18.74 -16.56 -56.84
CA ARG A 4 19.07 -15.61 -55.73
C ARG A 4 17.91 -15.21 -54.81
N PHE A 5 16.71 -15.79 -54.93
CA PHE A 5 15.55 -15.47 -54.12
C PHE A 5 15.21 -16.50 -53.01
N ALA A 6 15.94 -17.63 -52.94
CA ALA A 6 15.62 -18.70 -51.99
C ALA A 6 16.37 -18.61 -50.66
N LEU A 7 17.30 -17.67 -50.48
CA LEU A 7 18.11 -17.55 -49.23
C LEU A 7 17.64 -16.45 -48.27
N LEU A 8 16.66 -15.63 -48.64
CA LEU A 8 16.16 -14.56 -47.78
C LEU A 8 14.95 -14.96 -46.90
N SER A 9 14.31 -16.08 -47.22
CA SER A 9 13.12 -16.55 -46.47
C SER A 9 13.42 -17.41 -45.22
N ALA A 10 14.67 -17.88 -45.09
CA ALA A 10 15.06 -18.76 -43.98
C ALA A 10 15.52 -17.98 -42.70
N LEU A 11 15.78 -16.67 -42.78
CA LEU A 11 16.34 -15.89 -41.68
C LEU A 11 15.27 -15.19 -40.83
N LEU A 12 14.00 -15.23 -41.23
CA LEU A 12 12.90 -14.54 -40.48
C LEU A 12 12.16 -15.45 -39.50
N ALA A 13 12.46 -16.75 -39.48
CA ALA A 13 11.78 -17.73 -38.62
C ALA A 13 12.45 -17.96 -37.24
N LEU A 14 13.59 -17.30 -36.94
CA LEU A 14 14.36 -17.57 -35.72
C LEU A 14 14.14 -16.55 -34.58
N MET A 15 13.24 -15.58 -34.73
CA MET A 15 12.99 -14.52 -33.69
C MET A 15 11.70 -14.70 -32.86
N LEU A 16 11.05 -15.87 -32.94
CA LEU A 16 9.90 -16.21 -32.12
C LEU A 16 10.24 -17.19 -30.99
N GLY A 17 11.43 -17.09 -30.43
CA GLY A 17 11.75 -17.67 -29.13
C GLY A 17 11.08 -16.88 -28.04
N GLY A 18 9.75 -16.98 -27.92
CA GLY A 18 9.01 -16.42 -26.79
C GLY A 18 9.60 -17.00 -25.50
N CYS A 19 10.13 -16.16 -24.63
CA CYS A 19 10.52 -16.56 -23.27
C CYS A 19 9.27 -17.15 -22.61
N TYR A 20 9.18 -18.47 -22.56
CA TYR A 20 8.16 -19.15 -21.77
C TYR A 20 8.47 -18.90 -20.30
N VAL A 21 7.75 -17.96 -19.70
CA VAL A 21 7.76 -17.75 -18.26
C VAL A 21 6.74 -18.70 -17.66
N PRO A 22 7.18 -19.72 -16.90
CA PRO A 22 6.26 -20.67 -16.31
C PRO A 22 5.33 -19.94 -15.31
N SER A 23 4.02 -20.15 -15.48
CA SER A 23 3.03 -19.65 -14.52
C SER A 23 3.24 -20.31 -13.15
N PRO A 24 3.14 -19.57 -12.06
CA PRO A 24 3.25 -20.13 -10.71
C PRO A 24 2.15 -21.17 -10.49
N LYS A 25 2.49 -22.29 -9.85
CA LYS A 25 1.55 -23.38 -9.56
C LYS A 25 1.06 -23.27 -8.11
N PRO A 26 -0.23 -22.95 -7.89
CA PRO A 26 -0.79 -22.98 -6.54
C PRO A 26 -0.74 -24.38 -5.93
N GLY A 27 -0.26 -24.47 -4.70
CA GLY A 27 -0.27 -25.66 -3.87
C GLY A 27 -1.29 -25.57 -2.73
N LYS A 28 -1.00 -26.25 -1.63
CA LYS A 28 -1.77 -26.11 -0.39
C LYS A 28 -1.51 -24.73 0.22
N THR A 29 -2.53 -24.18 0.86
CA THR A 29 -2.36 -22.92 1.61
C THR A 29 -1.49 -23.16 2.83
N GLU A 30 -0.44 -22.38 2.96
CA GLU A 30 0.43 -22.30 4.11
C GLU A 30 0.13 -21.04 4.92
N THR A 31 0.34 -21.11 6.23
CA THR A 31 0.25 -19.96 7.13
C THR A 31 1.61 -19.73 7.78
N LEU A 32 2.11 -18.51 7.70
CA LEU A 32 3.31 -18.07 8.39
C LEU A 32 2.93 -16.93 9.36
N SER A 33 3.28 -17.09 10.64
CA SER A 33 3.15 -16.01 11.64
C SER A 33 4.54 -15.58 12.09
N GLN A 34 4.75 -14.26 12.17
CA GLN A 34 6.00 -13.68 12.63
C GLN A 34 5.72 -12.49 13.54
N GLN A 35 6.56 -12.35 14.57
CA GLN A 35 6.57 -11.20 15.47
C GLN A 35 7.96 -10.57 15.47
N VAL A 36 8.00 -9.24 15.47
CA VAL A 36 9.24 -8.47 15.53
C VAL A 36 9.17 -7.54 16.73
N GLY A 37 10.10 -7.69 17.64
CA GLY A 37 10.22 -6.78 18.80
C GLY A 37 10.73 -5.41 18.40
N LEU A 38 10.37 -4.38 19.18
CA LEU A 38 10.80 -3.00 18.92
C LEU A 38 12.29 -2.78 19.17
N ALA A 39 12.91 -3.59 20.05
CA ALA A 39 14.26 -3.35 20.58
C ALA A 39 14.41 -1.91 21.12
N ASP A 40 15.56 -1.25 20.89
CA ASP A 40 15.87 0.09 21.38
C ASP A 40 15.47 1.22 20.42
N ALA A 41 14.66 0.92 19.39
CA ALA A 41 14.25 1.92 18.41
C ALA A 41 13.30 2.96 19.03
N LYS A 42 13.61 4.24 18.80
CA LYS A 42 12.77 5.39 19.19
C LYS A 42 11.91 5.90 18.04
N SER A 43 12.21 5.49 16.83
CA SER A 43 11.43 5.70 15.63
C SER A 43 11.65 4.55 14.64
N VAL A 44 10.72 4.30 13.73
CA VAL A 44 10.85 3.20 12.77
C VAL A 44 10.45 3.67 11.38
N SER A 45 11.29 3.32 10.39
CA SER A 45 10.93 3.34 8.98
C SER A 45 10.50 1.94 8.58
N ALA A 46 9.25 1.79 8.15
CA ALA A 46 8.64 0.53 7.76
C ALA A 46 8.32 0.54 6.27
N SER A 47 8.85 -0.42 5.51
CA SER A 47 8.56 -0.63 4.09
C SER A 47 7.86 -1.96 3.90
N ILE A 48 6.68 -1.93 3.25
CA ILE A 48 5.84 -3.10 2.99
C ILE A 48 5.63 -3.19 1.49
N THR A 49 6.12 -4.26 0.86
CA THR A 49 6.02 -4.47 -0.59
C THR A 49 5.34 -5.79 -0.91
N ILE A 50 4.18 -5.70 -1.54
CA ILE A 50 3.39 -6.84 -2.01
C ILE A 50 3.07 -6.67 -3.50
N GLY A 51 3.50 -7.62 -4.33
CA GLY A 51 3.25 -7.56 -5.77
C GLY A 51 1.79 -7.85 -6.13
N VAL A 52 1.22 -8.89 -5.52
CA VAL A 52 -0.17 -9.34 -5.82
C VAL A 52 -0.80 -9.93 -4.57
N GLY A 53 -2.08 -9.63 -4.32
CA GLY A 53 -2.83 -10.26 -3.24
C GLY A 53 -3.71 -9.29 -2.45
N LYS A 54 -3.89 -9.61 -1.17
CA LYS A 54 -4.64 -8.77 -0.24
C LYS A 54 -3.76 -8.35 0.92
N LEU A 55 -3.79 -7.06 1.23
CA LEU A 55 -3.11 -6.48 2.37
C LEU A 55 -4.13 -5.91 3.36
N LYS A 56 -4.07 -6.36 4.60
CA LYS A 56 -4.66 -5.70 5.75
C LYS A 56 -3.55 -5.21 6.65
N LEU A 57 -3.47 -3.91 6.86
CA LEU A 57 -2.52 -3.26 7.74
C LEU A 57 -3.28 -2.44 8.77
N ALA A 58 -2.98 -2.65 10.06
CA ALA A 58 -3.63 -1.92 11.14
C ALA A 58 -2.64 -1.58 12.27
N GLY A 59 -3.08 -0.76 13.20
CA GLY A 59 -2.43 -0.54 14.47
C GLY A 59 -2.73 -1.64 15.50
N GLY A 60 -2.10 -1.57 16.68
CA GLY A 60 -2.43 -2.39 17.83
C GLY A 60 -1.60 -3.66 18.00
N ALA A 61 -0.38 -3.71 17.46
CA ALA A 61 0.58 -4.73 17.81
C ALA A 61 1.17 -4.50 19.21
N ASP A 62 1.35 -5.56 19.99
CA ASP A 62 2.10 -5.53 21.24
C ASP A 62 3.60 -5.48 21.01
N SER A 63 4.08 -6.07 19.92
CA SER A 63 5.44 -5.98 19.40
C SER A 63 5.56 -4.83 18.39
N LEU A 64 6.69 -4.64 17.70
CA LEU A 64 6.77 -3.70 16.59
C LEU A 64 5.87 -4.13 15.44
N LEU A 65 5.92 -5.42 15.10
CA LEU A 65 5.12 -6.04 14.06
C LEU A 65 4.56 -7.36 14.55
N ASP A 66 3.25 -7.55 14.38
CA ASP A 66 2.59 -8.85 14.42
C ASP A 66 2.08 -9.14 13.02
N ALA A 67 2.61 -10.17 12.38
CA ALA A 67 2.34 -10.51 11.00
C ALA A 67 1.77 -11.92 10.87
N ARG A 68 0.71 -12.05 10.05
CA ARG A 68 0.16 -13.32 9.60
C ARG A 68 0.03 -13.29 8.09
N PHE A 69 0.68 -14.24 7.44
CA PHE A 69 0.67 -14.44 6.01
C PHE A 69 -0.02 -15.76 5.66
N GLU A 70 -0.92 -15.73 4.68
CA GLU A 70 -1.51 -16.93 4.09
C GLU A 70 -1.19 -16.94 2.60
N TYR A 71 -0.50 -17.98 2.12
CA TYR A 71 -0.07 -18.11 0.74
C TYR A 71 -0.12 -19.54 0.26
N ASN A 72 -0.28 -19.78 -1.04
CA ASN A 72 -0.32 -21.11 -1.63
C ASN A 72 0.66 -21.30 -2.81
N ILE A 73 1.60 -20.38 -2.98
CA ILE A 73 2.73 -20.51 -3.90
C ILE A 73 4.00 -20.52 -3.04
N PRO A 74 4.70 -21.65 -2.90
CA PRO A 74 5.86 -21.77 -2.00
C PRO A 74 6.96 -20.74 -2.27
N ASP A 75 7.22 -20.43 -3.54
CA ASP A 75 8.22 -19.44 -3.95
C ASP A 75 7.88 -17.99 -3.55
N TRP A 76 6.65 -17.75 -3.07
CA TRP A 76 6.17 -16.44 -2.63
C TRP A 76 6.18 -16.28 -1.12
N LYS A 77 6.84 -17.19 -0.41
CA LYS A 77 6.97 -17.05 1.05
C LYS A 77 7.48 -15.66 1.41
N PRO A 78 6.71 -14.87 2.19
CA PRO A 78 7.11 -13.52 2.56
C PRO A 78 8.40 -13.49 3.37
N SER A 79 9.19 -12.44 3.21
CA SER A 79 10.34 -12.15 4.05
C SER A 79 10.08 -10.96 4.97
N VAL A 80 10.61 -11.04 6.18
CA VAL A 80 10.57 -9.96 7.17
C VAL A 80 11.98 -9.77 7.70
N SER A 81 12.50 -8.55 7.61
CA SER A 81 13.77 -8.17 8.19
C SER A 81 13.63 -6.92 9.06
N TYR A 82 14.40 -6.85 10.13
CA TYR A 82 14.42 -5.72 11.03
C TYR A 82 15.84 -5.48 11.55
N SER A 83 16.25 -4.24 11.57
CA SER A 83 17.51 -3.80 12.14
C SER A 83 17.34 -2.48 12.86
N VAL A 84 18.18 -2.20 13.85
CA VAL A 84 18.21 -0.92 14.56
C VAL A 84 19.63 -0.36 14.47
N ALA A 85 19.74 0.91 14.09
CA ALA A 85 20.96 1.68 14.10
C ALA A 85 20.65 3.09 14.64
N ASP A 86 21.45 3.60 15.53
CA ASP A 86 21.31 4.94 16.14
C ASP A 86 19.88 5.22 16.67
N SER A 87 19.27 4.23 17.33
CA SER A 87 17.90 4.25 17.81
C SER A 87 16.82 4.40 16.71
N GLN A 88 17.18 4.22 15.44
CA GLN A 88 16.25 4.15 14.33
C GLN A 88 16.07 2.71 13.88
N GLY A 89 14.83 2.22 13.89
CA GLY A 89 14.46 0.91 13.39
C GLY A 89 14.20 0.97 11.88
N ARG A 90 14.61 -0.07 11.17
CA ARG A 90 14.25 -0.30 9.76
C ARG A 90 13.58 -1.64 9.64
N LEU A 91 12.29 -1.63 9.36
CA LEU A 91 11.46 -2.82 9.14
C LEU A 91 11.18 -2.96 7.64
N ILE A 92 11.43 -4.13 7.09
CA ILE A 92 11.12 -4.46 5.70
C ILE A 92 10.27 -5.74 5.70
N VAL A 93 9.11 -5.67 5.05
CA VAL A 93 8.21 -6.81 4.81
C VAL A 93 7.98 -6.88 3.31
N GLU A 94 8.45 -7.94 2.68
CA GLU A 94 8.43 -7.99 1.22
C GLU A 94 8.03 -9.36 0.67
N GLN A 95 7.36 -9.32 -0.48
CA GLN A 95 7.16 -10.48 -1.33
C GLN A 95 8.43 -10.69 -2.16
N PRO A 96 8.96 -11.94 -2.26
CA PRO A 96 10.11 -12.23 -3.10
C PRO A 96 9.88 -11.79 -4.54
N SER A 97 10.90 -11.20 -5.18
CA SER A 97 10.84 -10.52 -6.48
C SER A 97 10.50 -11.42 -7.69
N ARG A 98 10.28 -12.72 -7.51
CA ARG A 98 10.00 -13.69 -8.58
C ARG A 98 8.53 -13.77 -8.97
N VAL A 99 7.80 -12.68 -8.84
CA VAL A 99 6.42 -12.58 -9.34
C VAL A 99 6.49 -12.22 -10.83
N VAL A 100 6.83 -13.19 -11.66
CA VAL A 100 6.88 -13.00 -13.12
C VAL A 100 5.85 -13.92 -13.77
N GLY A 101 4.85 -13.32 -14.42
CA GLY A 101 3.87 -14.06 -15.21
C GLY A 101 2.62 -13.22 -15.50
N ALA A 102 2.20 -13.17 -16.75
CA ALA A 102 1.04 -12.39 -17.18
C ALA A 102 -0.32 -13.06 -16.89
N THR A 103 -0.32 -14.32 -16.43
CA THR A 103 -1.55 -15.08 -16.17
C THR A 103 -1.53 -15.64 -14.75
N TRP A 104 -2.55 -15.25 -13.97
CA TRP A 104 -2.73 -15.70 -12.59
C TRP A 104 -3.77 -16.80 -12.57
N PRO A 105 -3.45 -18.00 -12.04
CA PRO A 105 -4.48 -18.99 -11.77
C PRO A 105 -5.53 -18.43 -10.80
N GLY A 106 -6.81 -18.64 -11.05
CA GLY A 106 -7.90 -18.08 -10.25
C GLY A 106 -7.95 -18.52 -8.77
N ASN A 107 -7.12 -19.50 -8.39
CA ASN A 107 -7.03 -20.06 -7.04
C ASN A 107 -5.74 -19.63 -6.29
N VAL A 108 -5.06 -18.56 -6.72
CA VAL A 108 -3.93 -17.99 -5.98
C VAL A 108 -4.44 -17.35 -4.70
N ARG A 109 -3.83 -17.74 -3.58
CA ARG A 109 -4.04 -17.13 -2.27
C ARG A 109 -2.76 -16.45 -1.82
N TYR A 110 -2.87 -15.16 -1.51
CA TYR A 110 -1.77 -14.35 -0.98
C TYR A 110 -2.35 -13.21 -0.15
N ASP A 111 -2.61 -13.51 1.11
CA ASP A 111 -3.31 -12.63 2.04
C ASP A 111 -2.35 -12.26 3.20
N TRP A 112 -2.10 -11.00 3.40
CA TRP A 112 -1.27 -10.46 4.47
C TRP A 112 -2.12 -9.72 5.49
N ASN A 113 -1.96 -10.06 6.75
CA ASN A 113 -2.57 -9.37 7.87
C ASN A 113 -1.45 -8.92 8.81
N LEU A 114 -1.20 -7.61 8.83
CA LEU A 114 -0.11 -6.97 9.53
C LEU A 114 -0.66 -6.01 10.58
N LYS A 115 -0.08 -6.03 11.76
CA LYS A 115 -0.33 -5.02 12.78
C LYS A 115 0.98 -4.37 13.17
N LEU A 116 0.97 -3.03 13.30
CA LEU A 116 2.11 -2.23 13.74
C LEU A 116 1.91 -1.69 15.16
N SER A 117 3.01 -1.43 15.83
CA SER A 117 3.01 -0.86 17.18
C SER A 117 2.62 0.61 17.17
N PRO A 118 1.75 1.06 18.09
CA PRO A 118 1.47 2.48 18.29
C PRO A 118 2.52 3.19 19.18
N ARG A 119 3.54 2.48 19.65
CA ARG A 119 4.44 2.96 20.72
C ARG A 119 5.57 3.87 20.23
N VAL A 120 5.78 3.96 18.93
CA VAL A 120 6.86 4.77 18.34
C VAL A 120 6.38 5.50 17.09
N PRO A 121 6.98 6.67 16.78
CA PRO A 121 6.75 7.33 15.52
C PRO A 121 7.16 6.45 14.33
N LEU A 122 6.34 6.46 13.28
CA LEU A 122 6.52 5.64 12.08
C LEU A 122 6.60 6.51 10.83
N GLU A 123 7.55 6.19 9.97
CA GLU A 123 7.52 6.52 8.54
C GLU A 123 7.12 5.26 7.80
N LEU A 124 6.02 5.30 7.06
CA LEU A 124 5.43 4.13 6.44
C LEU A 124 5.45 4.25 4.92
N GLU A 125 6.02 3.25 4.28
CA GLU A 125 5.97 3.04 2.84
C GLU A 125 5.23 1.74 2.53
N VAL A 126 4.20 1.82 1.67
CA VAL A 126 3.41 0.66 1.24
C VAL A 126 3.38 0.63 -0.27
N ASN A 127 3.92 -0.43 -0.85
CA ASN A 127 3.93 -0.66 -2.30
C ASN A 127 3.09 -1.89 -2.62
N MET A 128 2.02 -1.72 -3.38
CA MET A 128 1.14 -2.79 -3.81
C MET A 128 0.99 -2.79 -5.33
N GLY A 129 1.29 -3.92 -5.97
CA GLY A 129 1.13 -4.05 -7.41
C GLY A 129 -0.33 -4.23 -7.82
N VAL A 130 -0.92 -5.37 -7.53
CA VAL A 130 -2.30 -5.72 -7.95
C VAL A 130 -3.07 -6.35 -6.80
N GLY A 131 -4.30 -5.87 -6.55
CA GLY A 131 -5.19 -6.52 -5.59
C GLY A 131 -6.00 -5.57 -4.72
N LYS A 132 -6.16 -5.93 -3.44
CA LYS A 132 -6.95 -5.16 -2.48
C LYS A 132 -6.12 -4.80 -1.26
N SER A 133 -6.13 -3.52 -0.88
CA SER A 133 -5.49 -3.03 0.34
C SER A 133 -6.49 -2.37 1.29
N GLU A 134 -6.41 -2.73 2.56
CA GLU A 134 -7.11 -2.09 3.67
C GLU A 134 -6.03 -1.62 4.65
N VAL A 135 -5.79 -0.31 4.71
CA VAL A 135 -4.75 0.33 5.53
C VAL A 135 -5.41 1.19 6.58
N ASP A 136 -5.49 0.70 7.81
CA ASP A 136 -6.06 1.39 8.96
C ASP A 136 -4.93 1.95 9.84
N LEU A 137 -4.69 3.24 9.76
CA LEU A 137 -3.62 3.93 10.49
C LEU A 137 -4.11 4.64 11.76
N ARG A 138 -5.34 4.35 12.20
CA ARG A 138 -5.86 4.89 13.45
C ARG A 138 -5.02 4.42 14.63
N GLY A 139 -4.75 5.34 15.54
CA GLY A 139 -3.96 5.05 16.75
C GLY A 139 -2.45 4.85 16.53
N LEU A 140 -1.96 4.95 15.29
CA LEU A 140 -0.54 4.96 14.98
C LEU A 140 0.00 6.39 14.89
N ASP A 141 1.21 6.62 15.39
CA ASP A 141 1.92 7.89 15.22
C ASP A 141 2.67 7.91 13.89
N ILE A 142 1.92 8.06 12.79
CA ILE A 142 2.49 8.14 11.44
C ILE A 142 2.91 9.58 11.17
N ARG A 143 4.19 9.79 10.86
CA ARG A 143 4.79 11.08 10.51
C ARG A 143 4.85 11.31 9.02
N ARG A 144 5.09 10.24 8.26
CA ARG A 144 5.10 10.24 6.80
C ARG A 144 4.46 8.97 6.29
N LEU A 145 3.64 9.11 5.26
CA LEU A 145 3.03 8.00 4.54
C LEU A 145 3.34 8.12 3.05
N ASN A 146 3.94 7.09 2.48
CA ASN A 146 4.02 6.90 1.02
C ASN A 146 3.29 5.61 0.69
N LEU A 147 2.23 5.69 -0.12
CA LEU A 147 1.47 4.54 -0.56
C LEU A 147 1.41 4.53 -2.08
N GLU A 148 1.81 3.43 -2.69
CA GLU A 148 1.69 3.21 -4.13
C GLU A 148 0.85 1.96 -4.38
N ALA A 149 -0.26 2.11 -5.13
CA ALA A 149 -1.12 1.02 -5.55
C ALA A 149 -1.25 1.01 -7.08
N GLY A 150 -0.87 -0.11 -7.71
CA GLY A 150 -0.93 -0.23 -9.17
C GLY A 150 -2.35 -0.41 -9.67
N VAL A 151 -2.95 -1.57 -9.45
CA VAL A 151 -4.30 -1.90 -9.95
C VAL A 151 -5.13 -2.57 -8.87
N GLY A 152 -6.35 -2.05 -8.63
CA GLY A 152 -7.30 -2.68 -7.71
C GLY A 152 -8.07 -1.71 -6.83
N GLU A 153 -8.37 -2.15 -5.62
CA GLU A 153 -9.12 -1.38 -4.63
C GLU A 153 -8.25 -1.09 -3.42
N GLY A 154 -8.15 0.18 -3.03
CA GLY A 154 -7.46 0.63 -1.84
C GLY A 154 -8.38 1.41 -0.90
N SER A 155 -8.26 1.13 0.41
CA SER A 155 -8.87 1.95 1.46
C SER A 155 -7.79 2.36 2.45
N VAL A 156 -7.72 3.65 2.76
CA VAL A 156 -6.78 4.22 3.73
C VAL A 156 -7.55 5.00 4.77
N ASP A 157 -7.50 4.55 6.02
CA ASP A 157 -8.14 5.22 7.15
C ASP A 157 -7.11 6.02 7.95
N LEU A 158 -7.22 7.34 7.86
CA LEU A 158 -6.41 8.33 8.56
C LEU A 158 -7.19 9.04 9.68
N SER A 159 -8.40 8.58 10.02
CA SER A 159 -9.36 9.28 10.86
C SER A 159 -9.07 9.24 12.36
N GLY A 160 -8.02 8.57 12.81
CA GLY A 160 -7.65 8.51 14.23
C GLY A 160 -7.19 9.86 14.81
N GLN A 161 -7.22 9.96 16.14
CA GLN A 161 -6.65 11.11 16.84
C GLN A 161 -5.16 11.24 16.54
N ARG A 162 -4.70 12.48 16.35
CA ARG A 162 -3.30 12.78 16.01
C ARG A 162 -2.73 13.85 16.95
N ALA A 163 -1.53 13.59 17.42
CA ALA A 163 -0.75 14.55 18.20
C ALA A 163 0.22 15.37 17.34
N SER A 164 0.40 15.00 16.07
CA SER A 164 1.41 15.57 15.17
C SER A 164 0.92 15.62 13.73
N ASP A 165 1.53 16.50 12.96
CA ASP A 165 1.31 16.63 11.52
C ASP A 165 1.63 15.32 10.79
N LEU A 166 0.93 15.10 9.68
CA LEU A 166 1.20 14.01 8.75
C LEU A 166 1.25 14.56 7.33
N ASP A 167 2.33 14.21 6.63
CA ASP A 167 2.44 14.35 5.19
C ASP A 167 2.27 12.97 4.53
N ALA A 168 1.27 12.86 3.66
CA ALA A 168 0.94 11.62 2.95
C ALA A 168 0.99 11.83 1.44
N THR A 169 1.68 10.94 0.75
CA THR A 169 1.65 10.83 -0.71
C THR A 169 1.02 9.49 -1.07
N ILE A 170 -0.03 9.53 -1.90
CA ILE A 170 -0.76 8.33 -2.31
C ILE A 170 -0.85 8.29 -3.82
N LYS A 171 -0.27 7.27 -4.43
CA LYS A 171 -0.36 7.03 -5.87
C LYS A 171 -1.26 5.83 -6.14
N ALA A 172 -2.34 6.07 -6.89
CA ALA A 172 -3.30 5.04 -7.27
C ALA A 172 -3.33 4.93 -8.81
N GLY A 173 -2.90 3.80 -9.36
CA GLY A 173 -2.84 3.58 -10.80
C GLY A 173 -4.23 3.41 -11.42
N VAL A 174 -4.83 2.23 -11.32
CA VAL A 174 -6.14 1.92 -11.91
C VAL A 174 -7.05 1.28 -10.88
N GLY A 175 -8.24 1.86 -10.65
CA GLY A 175 -9.24 1.28 -9.76
C GLY A 175 -9.91 2.27 -8.83
N LYS A 176 -10.17 1.87 -7.58
CA LYS A 176 -10.85 2.69 -6.58
C LYS A 176 -9.97 2.94 -5.37
N LEU A 177 -9.84 4.20 -4.98
CA LEU A 177 -9.21 4.64 -3.74
C LEU A 177 -10.24 5.27 -2.82
N THR A 178 -10.37 4.76 -1.59
CA THR A 178 -11.21 5.35 -0.54
C THR A 178 -10.31 5.93 0.55
N LEU A 179 -10.45 7.21 0.84
CA LEU A 179 -9.76 7.92 1.92
C LEU A 179 -10.75 8.28 3.02
N ILE A 180 -10.50 7.80 4.24
CA ILE A 180 -11.26 8.18 5.42
C ILE A 180 -10.40 9.14 6.23
N LEU A 181 -10.91 10.35 6.45
CA LEU A 181 -10.15 11.49 6.94
C LEU A 181 -10.75 12.01 8.25
N PRO A 182 -9.93 12.52 9.19
CA PRO A 182 -10.44 13.11 10.43
C PRO A 182 -11.12 14.46 10.17
N SER A 183 -12.12 14.80 10.99
CA SER A 183 -12.76 16.13 10.94
C SER A 183 -12.24 17.09 12.01
N ASP A 184 -11.54 16.61 13.04
CA ASP A 184 -11.07 17.35 14.21
C ASP A 184 -9.69 17.98 14.05
N VAL A 185 -8.92 17.56 13.05
CA VAL A 185 -7.64 18.18 12.66
C VAL A 185 -7.77 18.89 11.31
N GLY A 186 -6.84 19.79 10.99
CA GLY A 186 -6.83 20.46 9.68
C GLY A 186 -6.48 19.47 8.57
N VAL A 187 -7.39 19.28 7.61
CA VAL A 187 -7.16 18.38 6.47
C VAL A 187 -7.13 19.16 5.17
N ARG A 188 -6.10 18.88 4.36
CA ARG A 188 -5.98 19.33 2.97
C ARG A 188 -5.61 18.16 2.08
N VAL A 189 -6.44 17.91 1.07
CA VAL A 189 -6.18 16.87 0.07
C VAL A 189 -6.08 17.51 -1.30
N ARG A 190 -4.95 17.29 -1.96
CA ARG A 190 -4.76 17.63 -3.37
C ARG A 190 -4.91 16.35 -4.18
N VAL A 191 -5.72 16.39 -5.24
CA VAL A 191 -5.85 15.26 -6.17
C VAL A 191 -5.38 15.73 -7.53
N GLN A 192 -4.40 15.04 -8.09
CA GLN A 192 -3.80 15.33 -9.38
C GLN A 192 -3.91 14.13 -10.32
N GLY A 193 -3.97 14.40 -11.61
CA GLY A 193 -4.01 13.37 -12.65
C GLY A 193 -5.42 12.81 -12.88
N GLY A 194 -5.46 11.74 -13.63
CA GLY A 194 -6.57 10.82 -13.74
C GLY A 194 -7.69 11.14 -14.73
N LEU A 195 -8.14 10.03 -15.31
CA LEU A 195 -9.44 9.95 -15.95
C LEU A 195 -10.39 9.24 -14.98
N GLY A 196 -11.31 9.99 -14.36
CA GLY A 196 -12.22 9.37 -13.41
C GLY A 196 -13.03 10.34 -12.58
N HIS A 197 -13.56 9.84 -11.48
CA HIS A 197 -14.47 10.58 -10.61
C HIS A 197 -13.82 10.83 -9.23
N VAL A 198 -13.95 12.07 -8.73
CA VAL A 198 -13.53 12.45 -7.37
C VAL A 198 -14.78 12.81 -6.59
N ASN A 199 -15.05 12.08 -5.50
CA ASN A 199 -16.11 12.37 -4.55
C ASN A 199 -15.49 12.80 -3.21
N ALA A 200 -15.76 14.03 -2.81
CA ALA A 200 -15.15 14.66 -1.61
C ALA A 200 -16.19 14.91 -0.51
N GLY A 201 -16.78 13.84 0.03
CA GLY A 201 -17.77 13.93 1.09
C GLY A 201 -17.25 14.58 2.37
N GLY A 202 -17.87 15.69 2.79
CA GLY A 202 -17.50 16.43 3.99
C GLY A 202 -16.29 17.38 3.84
N LEU A 203 -15.81 17.57 2.62
CA LEU A 203 -14.75 18.53 2.29
C LEU A 203 -15.27 19.62 1.35
N LYS A 204 -14.64 20.79 1.36
CA LYS A 204 -14.94 21.93 0.49
C LYS A 204 -13.77 22.15 -0.46
N ALA A 205 -14.06 22.45 -1.72
CA ALA A 205 -13.03 22.84 -2.68
C ALA A 205 -12.45 24.22 -2.29
N GLN A 206 -11.14 24.32 -2.22
CA GLN A 206 -10.39 25.54 -2.00
C GLN A 206 -9.12 25.51 -2.84
N ASP A 207 -9.00 26.48 -3.75
CA ASP A 207 -7.91 26.54 -4.73
C ASP A 207 -7.75 25.22 -5.52
N ASP A 208 -6.60 24.59 -5.41
CA ASP A 208 -6.24 23.32 -6.06
C ASP A 208 -6.44 22.08 -5.16
N ALA A 209 -7.17 22.23 -4.05
CA ALA A 209 -7.32 21.18 -3.03
C ALA A 209 -8.73 21.11 -2.44
N TRP A 210 -8.97 20.05 -1.68
CA TRP A 210 -10.15 19.82 -0.86
C TRP A 210 -9.75 19.98 0.60
N VAL A 211 -10.51 20.79 1.37
CA VAL A 211 -10.21 21.05 2.78
C VAL A 211 -11.43 20.82 3.67
N ASN A 212 -11.18 20.46 4.92
CA ASN A 212 -12.23 20.41 5.93
C ASN A 212 -12.37 21.78 6.67
N GLU A 213 -13.35 21.90 7.57
CA GLU A 213 -13.60 23.13 8.31
C GLU A 213 -12.49 23.49 9.32
N SER A 214 -11.68 22.53 9.74
CA SER A 214 -10.59 22.65 10.68
C SER A 214 -9.27 23.10 10.02
N TRP A 215 -9.18 23.10 8.68
CA TRP A 215 -7.99 23.53 7.95
C TRP A 215 -7.62 24.99 8.27
N GLY A 216 -6.36 25.21 8.62
CA GLY A 216 -5.83 26.53 9.02
C GLY A 216 -6.25 27.01 10.41
N LYS A 217 -7.05 26.24 11.16
CA LYS A 217 -7.51 26.58 12.52
C LYS A 217 -6.98 25.59 13.57
N ALA A 218 -6.88 24.31 13.21
CA ALA A 218 -6.39 23.27 14.11
C ALA A 218 -4.87 23.37 14.28
N LYS A 219 -4.38 22.90 15.43
CA LYS A 219 -2.93 22.85 15.73
C LYS A 219 -2.19 21.79 14.93
N VAL A 220 -2.91 20.72 14.57
CA VAL A 220 -2.38 19.57 13.82
C VAL A 220 -2.97 19.59 12.43
N SER A 221 -2.15 19.30 11.45
CA SER A 221 -2.54 19.25 10.04
C SER A 221 -2.20 17.91 9.37
N LEU A 222 -3.09 17.49 8.51
CA LEU A 222 -2.95 16.35 7.61
C LEU A 222 -2.91 16.89 6.17
N ARG A 223 -1.80 16.69 5.49
CA ARG A 223 -1.63 17.02 4.08
C ARG A 223 -1.55 15.73 3.29
N VAL A 224 -2.43 15.60 2.31
CA VAL A 224 -2.49 14.41 1.45
C VAL A 224 -2.39 14.85 -0.01
N ASP A 225 -1.35 14.39 -0.67
CA ASP A 225 -1.20 14.52 -2.12
C ASP A 225 -1.54 13.19 -2.77
N VAL A 226 -2.58 13.18 -3.63
CA VAL A 226 -3.06 12.01 -4.35
C VAL A 226 -2.73 12.16 -5.83
N GLU A 227 -1.98 11.22 -6.37
CA GLU A 227 -1.78 11.05 -7.81
C GLU A 227 -2.66 9.87 -8.28
N ALA A 228 -3.77 10.17 -8.97
CA ALA A 228 -4.68 9.15 -9.46
C ALA A 228 -4.48 8.90 -10.95
N GLY A 229 -4.47 7.62 -11.37
CA GLY A 229 -4.47 7.23 -12.78
C GLY A 229 -5.87 7.18 -13.35
N ILE A 230 -6.48 6.00 -13.49
CA ILE A 230 -7.83 5.80 -14.03
C ILE A 230 -8.72 5.18 -12.96
N GLY A 231 -9.85 5.84 -12.61
CA GLY A 231 -10.79 5.25 -11.66
C GLY A 231 -11.50 6.26 -10.77
N GLU A 232 -11.75 5.87 -9.53
CA GLU A 232 -12.51 6.66 -8.56
C GLU A 232 -11.69 6.96 -7.32
N VAL A 233 -11.72 8.22 -6.88
CA VAL A 233 -11.21 8.65 -5.57
C VAL A 233 -12.40 9.09 -4.72
N GLU A 234 -12.69 8.36 -3.67
CA GLU A 234 -13.73 8.66 -2.70
C GLU A 234 -13.11 9.15 -1.40
N MET A 235 -13.46 10.34 -0.95
CA MET A 235 -13.01 10.92 0.32
C MET A 235 -14.19 11.10 1.25
N ARG A 236 -14.01 10.77 2.54
CA ARG A 236 -15.01 10.95 3.58
C ARG A 236 -14.38 11.56 4.82
N ALA A 237 -14.84 12.72 5.25
CA ALA A 237 -14.48 13.26 6.55
C ALA A 237 -15.39 12.66 7.63
N VAL A 238 -14.79 12.08 8.67
CA VAL A 238 -15.53 11.47 9.78
C VAL A 238 -15.13 12.11 11.11
N GLY A 239 -16.08 12.24 12.01
CA GLY A 239 -15.83 12.73 13.37
C GLY A 239 -14.90 11.78 14.15
N PRO A 240 -14.33 12.26 15.28
CA PRO A 240 -13.50 11.42 16.14
C PRO A 240 -14.34 10.23 16.60
N THR A 241 -13.92 9.04 16.21
CA THR A 241 -14.51 7.81 16.75
C THR A 241 -14.06 7.72 18.19
N ALA A 242 -15.00 7.79 19.14
CA ALA A 242 -14.68 7.47 20.52
C ALA A 242 -14.01 6.09 20.53
N SER A 243 -12.79 6.01 21.07
CA SER A 243 -12.13 4.72 21.22
C SER A 243 -13.00 3.89 22.14
N GLY A 244 -13.75 2.94 21.56
CA GLY A 244 -14.51 1.99 22.34
C GLY A 244 -13.55 1.19 23.21
N SER A 245 -13.61 1.49 24.51
CA SER A 245 -13.11 0.59 25.54
C SER A 245 -13.88 -0.73 25.40
N ILE A 246 -13.19 -1.77 25.02
CA ILE A 246 -13.58 -3.16 25.29
C ILE A 246 -12.53 -3.76 26.19
#